data_16cd38bfb0c723a9d4047914b14f171b
#
_entry.id   16cd38bfb0c723a9d4047914b14f171b
#
_cell.length_a   1.000
_cell.length_b   1.000
_cell.length_c   1.000
_cell.angle_alpha   90.00
_cell.angle_beta   90.00
_cell.angle_gamma   90.00
#
_symmetry.space_group_name_H-M   'P 1'
#
loop_
_entity.id
_entity.type
_entity.pdbx_description
1 polymer ?
#
loop_
_entity_poly.entity_id
_entity_poly.type
_entity_poly.pdbx_seq_one_letter_code
_entity_poly.pdbx_strand_id
1 'polypeptide(L)'
;MQVGLNTTSLSGSGALNASVQPRSVQQNASVNKKLPATASDYPASPLITTRPQRYSVQLNDQLTTLQQADHYLGNLEQQLLDYRHASRRGGQAQQQKGAEITTQLAKRSSLSGGAVDRQLQSVLQGTARVTFQSPELANMLQNPRSGSLMFSVSDGRQTQLSAVVVGDDVDSGQYKLMMSNALRRVGVQIHEQKGNFTFSTPESQWPQVEQSLSLRDDGTTTSAFTPLKLTAEPSRTDDLVQSLAQGSSRSLDAALETIAEQRSQMAVQQEKARQLIDGMARFPEGESAVLASKTLGGVLDEANHNYQVLAQAVNGQARLSSQTVRSLLR
;
A
#
# COMPACT_ATOMS: atom_id res chain seq x y z
N MET A 1 24.89 26.71 -30.33
CA MET A 1 26.13 26.76 -29.54
C MET A 1 26.33 25.39 -28.95
N GLN A 2 27.27 24.62 -29.50
CA GLN A 2 27.68 23.32 -29.02
C GLN A 2 28.84 23.52 -28.07
N VAL A 3 28.78 22.97 -26.87
CA VAL A 3 29.89 22.90 -25.92
C VAL A 3 30.45 21.49 -25.95
N GLY A 4 31.64 21.36 -26.52
CA GLY A 4 32.38 20.11 -26.60
C GLY A 4 33.12 19.84 -25.28
N LEU A 5 33.01 18.62 -24.78
CA LEU A 5 33.80 18.09 -23.67
C LEU A 5 35.08 17.49 -24.20
N ASN A 6 36.22 18.09 -23.87
CA ASN A 6 37.57 17.56 -24.13
C ASN A 6 37.91 16.51 -23.09
N THR A 7 38.09 15.26 -23.53
CA THR A 7 38.77 14.22 -22.78
C THR A 7 40.27 14.24 -23.06
N THR A 8 41.07 14.62 -22.08
CA THR A 8 42.54 14.49 -22.13
C THR A 8 42.96 13.13 -21.61
N SER A 9 43.42 12.29 -22.51
CA SER A 9 44.14 11.07 -22.21
C SER A 9 45.62 11.37 -21.95
N LEU A 10 46.11 11.05 -20.77
CA LEU A 10 47.54 11.03 -20.46
C LEU A 10 48.03 9.59 -20.46
N SER A 11 48.67 9.21 -21.52
CA SER A 11 49.54 8.03 -21.58
C SER A 11 50.95 8.46 -21.18
N GLY A 12 51.45 7.89 -20.11
CA GLY A 12 52.81 8.03 -19.62
C GLY A 12 53.40 6.65 -19.30
N SER A 13 54.13 6.12 -20.25
CA SER A 13 54.98 4.95 -20.09
C SER A 13 56.25 5.33 -19.31
N GLY A 14 56.50 4.69 -18.21
CA GLY A 14 57.73 4.76 -17.44
C GLY A 14 58.01 3.43 -16.78
N ALA A 15 58.83 2.63 -17.42
CA ALA A 15 59.39 1.39 -16.86
C ALA A 15 60.43 1.71 -15.82
N LEU A 16 60.28 1.27 -14.59
CA LEU A 16 61.36 1.04 -13.65
C LEU A 16 61.16 -0.30 -12.96
N ASN A 17 62.03 -1.23 -13.35
CA ASN A 17 62.27 -2.51 -12.67
C ASN A 17 62.78 -2.23 -11.25
N ALA A 18 62.03 -2.66 -10.26
CA ALA A 18 62.56 -2.93 -8.94
C ALA A 18 61.88 -4.22 -8.44
N SER A 19 62.67 -5.28 -8.45
CA SER A 19 62.34 -6.58 -7.88
C SER A 19 62.20 -6.42 -6.35
N VAL A 20 60.95 -6.42 -5.86
CA VAL A 20 60.62 -6.57 -4.44
C VAL A 20 59.95 -7.93 -4.28
N GLN A 21 60.66 -8.85 -3.61
CA GLN A 21 60.12 -10.16 -3.23
C GLN A 21 58.84 -9.94 -2.38
N PRO A 22 57.77 -10.71 -2.68
CA PRO A 22 56.59 -10.69 -1.82
C PRO A 22 56.93 -11.36 -0.47
N ARG A 23 57.02 -10.55 0.56
CA ARG A 23 56.91 -11.06 1.94
C ARG A 23 55.54 -11.66 2.08
N SER A 24 55.51 -12.96 2.37
CA SER A 24 54.30 -13.67 2.75
C SER A 24 53.65 -12.98 3.96
N VAL A 25 52.51 -12.36 3.74
CA VAL A 25 51.64 -11.90 4.85
C VAL A 25 51.14 -13.18 5.52
N GLN A 26 51.63 -13.46 6.71
CA GLN A 26 51.05 -14.47 7.58
C GLN A 26 49.56 -14.11 7.76
N GLN A 27 48.69 -14.93 7.27
CA GLN A 27 47.29 -14.88 7.63
C GLN A 27 47.18 -15.07 9.13
N ASN A 28 46.87 -13.99 9.81
CA ASN A 28 46.44 -14.08 11.19
C ASN A 28 45.18 -14.95 11.22
N ALA A 29 45.32 -16.09 11.89
CA ALA A 29 44.21 -16.98 12.19
C ALA A 29 43.04 -16.15 12.70
N SER A 30 41.92 -16.23 12.04
CA SER A 30 40.63 -15.64 12.47
C SER A 30 40.36 -16.15 13.88
N VAL A 31 40.50 -15.28 14.85
CA VAL A 31 40.02 -15.54 16.21
C VAL A 31 38.53 -15.54 16.16
N ASN A 32 37.93 -16.72 15.92
CA ASN A 32 36.52 -16.98 16.17
C ASN A 32 36.28 -16.90 17.69
N LYS A 33 36.29 -15.69 18.22
CA LYS A 33 35.72 -15.44 19.54
C LYS A 33 34.20 -15.46 19.33
N LYS A 34 33.60 -16.64 19.52
CA LYS A 34 32.18 -16.78 19.80
C LYS A 34 31.90 -15.94 21.03
N LEU A 35 31.45 -14.70 20.83
CA LEU A 35 30.89 -13.90 21.88
C LEU A 35 29.69 -14.67 22.44
N PRO A 36 29.57 -14.84 23.76
CA PRO A 36 28.38 -15.40 24.36
C PRO A 36 27.20 -14.53 23.92
N ALA A 37 26.15 -15.17 23.44
CA ALA A 37 24.87 -14.53 23.19
C ALA A 37 24.27 -14.13 24.54
N THR A 38 24.74 -13.03 25.10
CA THR A 38 24.01 -12.31 26.13
C THR A 38 22.77 -11.78 25.45
N ALA A 39 21.61 -12.20 25.97
CA ALA A 39 20.33 -11.62 25.61
C ALA A 39 20.51 -10.11 25.53
N SER A 40 20.25 -9.54 24.37
CA SER A 40 20.55 -8.16 24.08
C SER A 40 19.63 -7.25 24.90
N ASP A 41 20.12 -6.78 26.02
CA ASP A 41 19.64 -5.59 26.72
C ASP A 41 19.98 -4.29 25.95
N TYR A 42 20.44 -4.44 24.70
CA TYR A 42 20.65 -3.31 23.83
C TYR A 42 19.29 -2.82 23.35
N PRO A 43 18.95 -1.56 23.59
CA PRO A 43 17.78 -0.97 22.97
C PRO A 43 17.92 -1.17 21.46
N ALA A 44 16.89 -1.78 20.88
CA ALA A 44 16.86 -2.16 19.48
C ALA A 44 17.46 -1.06 18.60
N SER A 45 18.53 -1.42 17.90
CA SER A 45 19.25 -0.81 16.78
C SER A 45 18.80 0.57 16.29
N PRO A 46 19.70 1.39 15.73
CA PRO A 46 19.43 2.72 15.13
C PRO A 46 18.36 2.76 14.04
N LEU A 47 17.78 1.63 13.66
CA LEU A 47 16.52 1.56 12.91
C LEU A 47 15.36 2.33 13.60
N ILE A 48 15.50 2.67 14.86
CA ILE A 48 14.53 3.48 15.61
C ILE A 48 14.49 4.92 15.10
N THR A 49 15.59 5.47 14.60
CA THR A 49 15.62 6.85 14.05
C THR A 49 14.89 6.98 12.72
N THR A 50 14.79 5.91 11.95
CA THR A 50 14.05 5.93 10.67
C THR A 50 12.57 5.59 10.84
N ARG A 51 12.18 4.93 11.95
CA ARG A 51 10.77 4.58 12.23
C ARG A 51 9.87 5.82 12.44
N PRO A 52 10.24 6.83 13.24
CA PRO A 52 9.42 8.03 13.38
C PRO A 52 9.24 8.80 12.07
N GLN A 53 10.29 8.90 11.25
CA GLN A 53 10.21 9.57 9.95
C GLN A 53 9.31 8.81 8.97
N ARG A 54 9.45 7.49 8.88
CA ARG A 54 8.56 6.66 8.06
C ARG A 54 7.11 6.74 8.54
N TYR A 55 6.91 6.75 9.85
CA TYR A 55 5.59 6.85 10.44
C TYR A 55 4.95 8.22 10.17
N SER A 56 5.72 9.31 10.24
CA SER A 56 5.23 10.65 9.93
C SER A 56 4.89 10.80 8.43
N VAL A 57 5.69 10.24 7.53
CA VAL A 57 5.39 10.21 6.09
C VAL A 57 4.12 9.43 5.83
N GLN A 58 4.00 8.22 6.39
CA GLN A 58 2.79 7.40 6.24
C GLN A 58 1.54 8.10 6.78
N LEU A 59 1.66 8.80 7.91
CA LEU A 59 0.55 9.54 8.50
C LEU A 59 0.15 10.75 7.66
N ASN A 60 1.11 11.45 7.07
CA ASN A 60 0.84 12.55 6.13
C ASN A 60 0.19 12.04 4.83
N ASP A 61 0.63 10.89 4.32
CA ASP A 61 0.01 10.26 3.14
C ASP A 61 -1.44 9.86 3.45
N GLN A 62 -1.69 9.27 4.62
CA GLN A 62 -3.04 8.94 5.07
C GLN A 62 -3.91 10.19 5.24
N LEU A 63 -3.38 11.26 5.82
CA LEU A 63 -4.08 12.52 5.96
C LEU A 63 -4.44 13.14 4.60
N THR A 64 -3.51 13.10 3.64
CA THR A 64 -3.74 13.55 2.27
C THR A 64 -4.84 12.73 1.60
N THR A 65 -4.79 11.41 1.75
CA THR A 65 -5.82 10.50 1.21
C THR A 65 -7.20 10.79 1.82
N LEU A 66 -7.27 11.01 3.14
CA LEU A 66 -8.51 11.39 3.82
C LEU A 66 -9.07 12.74 3.31
N GLN A 67 -8.21 13.72 3.07
CA GLN A 67 -8.61 15.02 2.54
C GLN A 67 -9.14 14.90 1.10
N GLN A 68 -8.50 14.10 0.27
CA GLN A 68 -8.97 13.84 -1.11
C GLN A 68 -10.32 13.11 -1.11
N ALA A 69 -10.49 12.12 -0.24
CA ALA A 69 -11.75 11.41 -0.09
C ALA A 69 -12.87 12.33 0.40
N ASP A 70 -12.62 13.15 1.43
CA ASP A 70 -13.60 14.10 1.98
C ASP A 70 -13.99 15.15 0.94
N HIS A 71 -13.02 15.69 0.21
CA HIS A 71 -13.31 16.67 -0.85
C HIS A 71 -14.17 16.05 -1.97
N TYR A 72 -13.85 14.84 -2.41
CA TYR A 72 -14.65 14.14 -3.41
C TYR A 72 -16.06 13.85 -2.93
N LEU A 73 -16.19 13.26 -1.72
CA LEU A 73 -17.50 12.93 -1.15
C LEU A 73 -18.34 14.17 -0.83
N GLY A 74 -17.72 15.27 -0.40
CA GLY A 74 -18.40 16.53 -0.18
C GLY A 74 -18.99 17.14 -1.45
N ASN A 75 -18.21 17.10 -2.55
CA ASN A 75 -18.69 17.54 -3.86
C ASN A 75 -19.83 16.64 -4.38
N LEU A 76 -19.71 15.32 -4.20
CA LEU A 76 -20.76 14.38 -4.58
C LEU A 76 -22.05 14.61 -3.77
N GLU A 77 -21.91 14.80 -2.44
CA GLU A 77 -23.05 15.12 -1.56
C GLU A 77 -23.80 16.34 -2.04
N GLN A 78 -23.10 17.43 -2.34
CA GLN A 78 -23.72 18.65 -2.83
C GLN A 78 -24.45 18.42 -4.15
N GLN A 79 -23.87 17.71 -5.09
CA GLN A 79 -24.53 17.39 -6.37
C GLN A 79 -25.77 16.50 -6.19
N LEU A 80 -25.73 15.54 -5.27
CA LEU A 80 -26.88 14.70 -4.94
C LEU A 80 -28.02 15.52 -4.30
N LEU A 81 -27.69 16.49 -3.44
CA LEU A 81 -28.66 17.42 -2.88
C LEU A 81 -29.28 18.32 -3.97
N ASP A 82 -28.45 18.84 -4.87
CA ASP A 82 -28.92 19.63 -6.02
C ASP A 82 -29.84 18.82 -6.93
N TYR A 83 -29.48 17.57 -7.20
CA TYR A 83 -30.33 16.64 -7.95
C TYR A 83 -31.68 16.42 -7.24
N ARG A 84 -31.67 16.21 -5.91
CA ARG A 84 -32.88 16.05 -5.12
C ARG A 84 -33.80 17.29 -5.19
N HIS A 85 -33.20 18.49 -5.24
CA HIS A 85 -33.95 19.73 -5.44
C HIS A 85 -34.49 19.85 -6.87
N ALA A 86 -33.70 19.45 -7.88
CA ALA A 86 -34.11 19.46 -9.28
C ALA A 86 -35.21 18.42 -9.54
N SER A 87 -35.16 17.25 -8.90
CA SER A 87 -36.16 16.17 -9.09
C SER A 87 -37.56 16.58 -8.65
N ARG A 88 -37.70 17.49 -7.66
CA ARG A 88 -39.00 18.05 -7.25
C ARG A 88 -39.64 18.93 -8.32
N ARG A 89 -38.82 19.53 -9.19
CA ARG A 89 -39.26 20.36 -10.31
C ARG A 89 -39.45 19.55 -11.58
N GLY A 90 -38.79 18.41 -11.69
CA GLY A 90 -38.80 17.51 -12.84
C GLY A 90 -38.14 18.10 -14.10
N GLY A 91 -38.26 17.37 -15.20
CA GLY A 91 -37.87 17.85 -16.51
C GLY A 91 -36.37 17.81 -16.82
N GLN A 92 -35.94 18.69 -17.73
CA GLN A 92 -34.59 18.70 -18.30
C GLN A 92 -33.48 18.95 -17.26
N ALA A 93 -33.75 19.79 -16.22
CA ALA A 93 -32.80 20.08 -15.18
C ALA A 93 -32.43 18.85 -14.34
N GLN A 94 -33.39 17.97 -14.06
CA GLN A 94 -33.16 16.70 -13.38
C GLN A 94 -32.26 15.78 -14.20
N GLN A 95 -32.56 15.63 -15.52
CA GLN A 95 -31.78 14.79 -16.42
C GLN A 95 -30.33 15.28 -16.55
N GLN A 96 -30.12 16.58 -16.66
CA GLN A 96 -28.80 17.18 -16.75
C GLN A 96 -28.00 16.90 -15.48
N LYS A 97 -28.58 17.14 -14.29
CA LYS A 97 -27.92 16.87 -13.02
C LYS A 97 -27.63 15.38 -12.82
N GLY A 98 -28.52 14.49 -13.22
CA GLY A 98 -28.29 13.06 -13.22
C GLY A 98 -27.09 12.64 -14.09
N ALA A 99 -26.97 13.20 -15.29
CA ALA A 99 -25.86 12.95 -16.18
C ALA A 99 -24.51 13.48 -15.62
N GLU A 100 -24.53 14.66 -14.99
CA GLU A 100 -23.33 15.22 -14.30
C GLU A 100 -22.84 14.28 -13.21
N ILE A 101 -23.74 13.79 -12.33
CA ILE A 101 -23.39 12.85 -11.25
C ILE A 101 -22.90 11.53 -11.82
N THR A 102 -23.55 10.97 -12.83
CA THR A 102 -23.11 9.73 -13.48
C THR A 102 -21.70 9.87 -14.03
N THR A 103 -21.40 11.01 -14.67
CA THR A 103 -20.04 11.31 -15.17
C THR A 103 -19.03 11.42 -14.02
N GLN A 104 -19.39 12.05 -12.92
CA GLN A 104 -18.54 12.16 -11.74
C GLN A 104 -18.27 10.78 -11.10
N LEU A 105 -19.29 9.92 -10.99
CA LEU A 105 -19.15 8.56 -10.47
C LEU A 105 -18.27 7.69 -11.38
N ALA A 106 -18.41 7.81 -12.69
CA ALA A 106 -17.54 7.12 -13.66
C ALA A 106 -16.06 7.55 -13.52
N LYS A 107 -15.82 8.82 -13.21
CA LYS A 107 -14.47 9.38 -12.99
C LYS A 107 -14.04 9.33 -11.51
N ARG A 108 -14.77 8.64 -10.63
CA ARG A 108 -14.53 8.61 -9.19
C ARG A 108 -13.07 8.31 -8.84
N SER A 109 -12.52 7.24 -9.40
CA SER A 109 -11.15 6.80 -9.11
C SER A 109 -10.12 7.88 -9.44
N SER A 110 -10.27 8.57 -10.58
CA SER A 110 -9.35 9.67 -10.96
C SER A 110 -9.57 10.94 -10.14
N LEU A 111 -10.84 11.30 -9.86
CA LEU A 111 -11.19 12.52 -9.12
C LEU A 111 -10.84 12.42 -7.63
N SER A 112 -10.93 11.22 -7.04
CA SER A 112 -10.55 10.98 -5.65
C SER A 112 -9.10 10.51 -5.48
N GLY A 113 -8.31 10.40 -6.58
CA GLY A 113 -6.98 9.78 -6.51
C GLY A 113 -6.99 8.33 -6.04
N GLY A 114 -8.10 7.60 -6.22
CA GLY A 114 -8.29 6.24 -5.72
C GLY A 114 -8.67 6.17 -4.23
N ALA A 115 -8.87 7.32 -3.57
CA ALA A 115 -9.18 7.41 -2.15
C ALA A 115 -10.62 7.01 -1.78
N VAL A 116 -11.51 6.84 -2.75
CA VAL A 116 -12.91 6.41 -2.55
C VAL A 116 -13.21 5.20 -3.44
N ASP A 117 -13.77 4.15 -2.86
CA ASP A 117 -14.16 2.92 -3.57
C ASP A 117 -15.58 2.97 -4.17
N ARG A 118 -16.02 1.87 -4.80
CA ARG A 118 -17.37 1.73 -5.39
C ARG A 118 -18.49 1.67 -4.35
N GLN A 119 -18.16 1.44 -3.08
CA GLN A 119 -19.11 1.49 -1.96
C GLN A 119 -19.23 2.89 -1.35
N LEU A 120 -18.55 3.90 -1.92
CA LEU A 120 -18.42 5.27 -1.40
C LEU A 120 -17.71 5.32 -0.04
N GLN A 121 -16.82 4.34 0.22
CA GLN A 121 -16.00 4.28 1.42
C GLN A 121 -14.59 4.80 1.15
N SER A 122 -13.96 5.36 2.18
CA SER A 122 -12.58 5.84 2.08
C SER A 122 -11.58 4.69 2.10
N VAL A 123 -10.62 4.72 1.18
CA VAL A 123 -9.53 3.74 1.05
C VAL A 123 -8.25 4.39 1.55
N LEU A 124 -7.86 4.10 2.80
CA LEU A 124 -6.70 4.71 3.46
C LEU A 124 -5.38 4.02 3.14
N GLN A 125 -5.44 2.75 2.76
CA GLN A 125 -4.25 1.96 2.47
C GLN A 125 -4.49 1.09 1.23
N GLY A 126 -3.50 1.06 0.36
CA GLY A 126 -3.58 0.29 -0.88
C GLY A 126 -4.40 0.96 -1.97
N THR A 127 -5.07 0.16 -2.78
CA THR A 127 -5.91 0.60 -3.90
C THR A 127 -7.33 0.10 -3.71
N ALA A 128 -8.32 0.86 -4.19
CA ALA A 128 -9.71 0.42 -4.25
C ALA A 128 -9.81 -0.92 -5.00
N ARG A 129 -10.60 -1.84 -4.46
CA ARG A 129 -10.73 -3.19 -5.00
C ARG A 129 -12.18 -3.50 -5.33
N VAL A 130 -12.38 -4.32 -6.35
CA VAL A 130 -13.67 -4.89 -6.69
C VAL A 130 -13.71 -6.31 -6.15
N THR A 131 -14.69 -6.62 -5.30
CA THR A 131 -14.99 -7.97 -4.83
C THR A 131 -15.95 -8.64 -5.81
N PHE A 132 -15.69 -9.88 -6.11
CA PHE A 132 -16.52 -10.68 -7.04
C PHE A 132 -16.57 -12.15 -6.62
N GLN A 133 -17.51 -12.85 -7.18
CA GLN A 133 -17.68 -14.29 -7.02
C GLN A 133 -17.43 -14.99 -8.34
N SER A 134 -16.86 -16.19 -8.29
CA SER A 134 -16.75 -17.13 -9.41
C SER A 134 -17.05 -18.53 -8.89
N PRO A 135 -18.18 -19.13 -9.31
CA PRO A 135 -18.54 -20.48 -8.91
C PRO A 135 -17.49 -21.53 -9.29
N GLU A 136 -16.86 -21.34 -10.45
CA GLU A 136 -15.84 -22.26 -10.95
C GLU A 136 -14.60 -22.23 -10.06
N LEU A 137 -14.07 -21.02 -9.73
CA LEU A 137 -12.91 -20.88 -8.84
C LEU A 137 -13.22 -21.35 -7.41
N ALA A 138 -14.43 -21.06 -6.91
CA ALA A 138 -14.85 -21.51 -5.59
C ALA A 138 -14.93 -23.05 -5.53
N ASN A 139 -15.51 -23.69 -6.53
CA ASN A 139 -15.58 -25.15 -6.62
C ASN A 139 -14.18 -25.80 -6.68
N MET A 140 -13.25 -25.20 -7.43
CA MET A 140 -11.87 -25.69 -7.51
C MET A 140 -11.15 -25.60 -6.15
N LEU A 141 -11.37 -24.52 -5.39
CA LEU A 141 -10.79 -24.35 -4.06
C LEU A 141 -11.39 -25.28 -3.01
N GLN A 142 -12.67 -25.65 -3.16
CA GLN A 142 -13.36 -26.61 -2.30
C GLN A 142 -13.00 -28.06 -2.63
N ASN A 143 -12.73 -28.36 -3.89
CA ASN A 143 -12.44 -29.70 -4.40
C ASN A 143 -11.06 -29.72 -5.06
N PRO A 144 -9.97 -29.82 -4.26
CA PRO A 144 -8.62 -29.90 -4.79
C PRO A 144 -8.46 -31.06 -5.76
N ARG A 145 -7.75 -30.82 -6.87
CA ARG A 145 -7.42 -31.83 -7.87
C ARG A 145 -5.93 -31.73 -8.22
N SER A 146 -5.30 -32.86 -8.45
CA SER A 146 -3.96 -32.91 -9.04
C SER A 146 -4.03 -32.56 -10.52
N GLY A 147 -2.96 -31.97 -11.03
CA GLY A 147 -2.87 -31.56 -12.44
C GLY A 147 -2.22 -30.20 -12.62
N SER A 148 -2.21 -29.72 -13.84
CA SER A 148 -1.69 -28.40 -14.21
C SER A 148 -2.84 -27.45 -14.55
N LEU A 149 -2.89 -26.32 -13.86
CA LEU A 149 -3.87 -25.27 -14.07
C LEU A 149 -3.16 -24.01 -14.54
N MET A 150 -3.67 -23.37 -15.58
CA MET A 150 -3.16 -22.11 -16.09
C MET A 150 -4.25 -21.04 -16.10
N PHE A 151 -3.94 -19.89 -15.53
CA PHE A 151 -4.77 -18.71 -15.53
C PHE A 151 -4.25 -17.69 -16.54
N SER A 152 -5.15 -17.00 -17.21
CA SER A 152 -4.80 -15.96 -18.16
C SER A 152 -5.70 -14.75 -17.98
N VAL A 153 -5.10 -13.54 -18.02
CA VAL A 153 -5.79 -12.25 -18.09
C VAL A 153 -5.12 -11.42 -19.17
N SER A 154 -5.93 -10.84 -20.06
CA SER A 154 -5.45 -10.04 -21.19
C SER A 154 -5.97 -8.62 -21.11
N ASP A 155 -5.10 -7.64 -21.37
CA ASP A 155 -5.48 -6.22 -21.52
C ASP A 155 -5.59 -5.79 -22.99
N GLY A 156 -5.61 -6.75 -23.90
CA GLY A 156 -5.63 -6.52 -25.35
C GLY A 156 -4.26 -6.25 -25.96
N ARG A 157 -3.25 -5.89 -25.16
CA ARG A 157 -1.85 -5.68 -25.58
C ARG A 157 -0.93 -6.75 -25.06
N GLN A 158 -1.13 -7.14 -23.82
CA GLN A 158 -0.34 -8.14 -23.11
C GLN A 158 -1.26 -9.16 -22.45
N THR A 159 -0.81 -10.41 -22.40
CA THR A 159 -1.50 -11.47 -21.68
C THR A 159 -0.64 -11.89 -20.50
N GLN A 160 -1.16 -11.72 -19.31
CA GLN A 160 -0.55 -12.23 -18.09
C GLN A 160 -0.95 -13.70 -17.92
N LEU A 161 0.03 -14.57 -17.82
CA LEU A 161 -0.16 -16.00 -17.62
C LEU A 161 0.39 -16.40 -16.26
N SER A 162 -0.34 -17.26 -15.57
CA SER A 162 0.12 -17.89 -14.35
C SER A 162 -0.26 -19.35 -14.35
N ALA A 163 0.69 -20.21 -14.03
CA ALA A 163 0.50 -21.64 -13.95
C ALA A 163 0.71 -22.14 -12.53
N VAL A 164 0.00 -23.18 -12.17
CA VAL A 164 0.17 -23.96 -10.96
C VAL A 164 0.13 -25.44 -11.31
N VAL A 165 1.09 -26.20 -10.80
CA VAL A 165 1.14 -27.66 -10.94
C VAL A 165 0.91 -28.26 -9.55
N VAL A 166 -0.12 -29.06 -9.42
CA VAL A 166 -0.55 -29.70 -8.18
C VAL A 166 -0.25 -31.18 -8.24
N GLY A 167 0.56 -31.67 -7.32
CA GLY A 167 0.85 -33.10 -7.17
C GLY A 167 -0.28 -33.84 -6.45
N ASP A 168 -0.23 -35.17 -6.50
CA ASP A 168 -1.25 -36.03 -5.87
C ASP A 168 -1.21 -35.97 -4.32
N ASP A 169 -0.05 -35.64 -3.74
CA ASP A 169 0.17 -35.62 -2.28
C ASP A 169 -0.06 -34.24 -1.64
N VAL A 170 -0.65 -33.27 -2.37
CA VAL A 170 -0.83 -31.91 -1.88
C VAL A 170 -2.05 -31.82 -0.98
N ASP A 171 -1.85 -31.37 0.27
CA ASP A 171 -2.96 -31.13 1.18
C ASP A 171 -3.81 -29.89 0.78
N SER A 172 -5.03 -29.81 1.31
CA SER A 172 -5.97 -28.72 0.98
C SER A 172 -5.43 -27.32 1.32
N GLY A 173 -4.66 -27.17 2.40
CA GLY A 173 -4.08 -25.88 2.79
C GLY A 173 -2.98 -25.44 1.82
N GLN A 174 -2.10 -26.37 1.46
CA GLN A 174 -1.05 -26.14 0.47
C GLN A 174 -1.63 -25.84 -0.92
N TYR A 175 -2.68 -26.59 -1.32
CA TYR A 175 -3.41 -26.32 -2.57
C TYR A 175 -3.96 -24.90 -2.62
N LYS A 176 -4.66 -24.45 -1.57
CA LYS A 176 -5.19 -23.08 -1.47
C LYS A 176 -4.07 -22.03 -1.58
N LEU A 177 -2.93 -22.28 -0.93
CA LEU A 177 -1.78 -21.38 -1.00
C LEU A 177 -1.19 -21.30 -2.42
N MET A 178 -1.05 -22.43 -3.10
CA MET A 178 -0.55 -22.50 -4.49
C MET A 178 -1.51 -21.76 -5.43
N MET A 179 -2.81 -21.99 -5.31
CA MET A 179 -3.85 -21.30 -6.07
C MET A 179 -3.86 -19.78 -5.79
N SER A 180 -3.73 -19.39 -4.52
CA SER A 180 -3.63 -17.97 -4.13
C SER A 180 -2.43 -17.28 -4.78
N ASN A 181 -1.28 -17.96 -4.80
CA ASN A 181 -0.08 -17.43 -5.44
C ASN A 181 -0.22 -17.33 -6.96
N ALA A 182 -0.87 -18.31 -7.59
CA ALA A 182 -1.11 -18.29 -9.03
C ALA A 182 -2.09 -17.18 -9.42
N LEU A 183 -3.21 -17.05 -8.73
CA LEU A 183 -4.21 -16.01 -8.98
C LEU A 183 -3.67 -14.60 -8.69
N ARG A 184 -2.83 -14.44 -7.66
CA ARG A 184 -2.19 -13.15 -7.36
C ARG A 184 -1.32 -12.63 -8.50
N ARG A 185 -0.65 -13.52 -9.24
CA ARG A 185 0.16 -13.13 -10.40
C ARG A 185 -0.65 -12.55 -11.55
N VAL A 186 -1.92 -12.91 -11.64
CA VAL A 186 -2.88 -12.32 -12.60
C VAL A 186 -3.79 -11.25 -11.97
N GLY A 187 -3.38 -10.71 -10.81
CA GLY A 187 -4.05 -9.58 -10.16
C GLY A 187 -5.25 -9.94 -9.27
N VAL A 188 -5.55 -11.23 -9.08
CA VAL A 188 -6.70 -11.69 -8.29
C VAL A 188 -6.25 -12.18 -6.92
N GLN A 189 -6.92 -11.74 -5.86
CA GLN A 189 -6.72 -12.22 -4.48
C GLN A 189 -7.91 -13.05 -4.01
N ILE A 190 -7.63 -14.09 -3.24
CA ILE A 190 -8.65 -14.96 -2.64
C ILE A 190 -8.91 -14.49 -1.21
N HIS A 191 -10.18 -14.45 -0.84
CA HIS A 191 -10.65 -14.22 0.52
C HIS A 191 -11.54 -15.41 0.94
N GLU A 192 -11.22 -16.03 2.06
CA GLU A 192 -12.00 -17.10 2.62
C GLU A 192 -12.70 -16.62 3.90
N GLN A 193 -14.02 -16.70 3.93
CA GLN A 193 -14.82 -16.40 5.11
C GLN A 193 -15.79 -17.54 5.38
N LYS A 194 -15.61 -18.24 6.49
CA LYS A 194 -16.49 -19.34 6.93
C LYS A 194 -16.72 -20.41 5.84
N GLY A 195 -15.67 -20.74 5.07
CA GLY A 195 -15.72 -21.72 3.99
C GLY A 195 -16.27 -21.20 2.66
N ASN A 196 -16.68 -19.95 2.57
CA ASN A 196 -17.05 -19.30 1.34
C ASN A 196 -15.85 -18.55 0.75
N PHE A 197 -15.64 -18.68 -0.55
CA PHE A 197 -14.57 -18.01 -1.27
C PHE A 197 -15.13 -16.80 -2.03
N THR A 198 -14.52 -15.66 -1.79
CA THR A 198 -14.70 -14.44 -2.57
C THR A 198 -13.35 -14.02 -3.14
N PHE A 199 -13.39 -13.30 -4.23
CA PHE A 199 -12.20 -12.88 -4.96
C PHE A 199 -12.18 -11.37 -5.05
N SER A 200 -10.99 -10.79 -5.09
CA SER A 200 -10.89 -9.34 -5.31
C SER A 200 -9.74 -8.99 -6.23
N THR A 201 -9.93 -7.93 -7.00
CA THR A 201 -8.91 -7.38 -7.90
C THR A 201 -8.86 -5.86 -7.72
N PRO A 202 -7.71 -5.19 -7.99
CA PRO A 202 -7.69 -3.74 -8.06
C PRO A 202 -8.75 -3.21 -9.01
N GLU A 203 -9.45 -2.15 -8.64
CA GLU A 203 -10.54 -1.59 -9.46
C GLU A 203 -10.06 -1.20 -10.86
N SER A 204 -8.84 -0.70 -10.99
CA SER A 204 -8.22 -0.37 -12.27
C SER A 204 -8.05 -1.58 -13.21
N GLN A 205 -7.97 -2.78 -12.66
CA GLN A 205 -7.81 -4.04 -13.41
C GLN A 205 -9.15 -4.78 -13.62
N TRP A 206 -10.21 -4.37 -12.93
CA TRP A 206 -11.49 -5.06 -12.96
C TRP A 206 -12.04 -5.26 -14.38
N PRO A 207 -12.08 -4.25 -15.28
CA PRO A 207 -12.62 -4.45 -16.63
C PRO A 207 -11.87 -5.52 -17.43
N GLN A 208 -10.57 -5.63 -17.21
CA GLN A 208 -9.73 -6.63 -17.89
C GLN A 208 -9.98 -8.02 -17.30
N VAL A 209 -10.01 -8.14 -15.97
CA VAL A 209 -10.28 -9.40 -15.27
C VAL A 209 -11.67 -9.92 -15.61
N GLU A 210 -12.69 -9.05 -15.57
CA GLU A 210 -14.08 -9.41 -15.87
C GLU A 210 -14.25 -9.98 -17.29
N GLN A 211 -13.56 -9.38 -18.27
CA GLN A 211 -13.72 -9.74 -19.67
C GLN A 211 -12.81 -10.89 -20.11
N SER A 212 -11.67 -11.09 -19.48
CA SER A 212 -10.62 -11.95 -20.02
C SER A 212 -10.07 -13.01 -19.07
N LEU A 213 -10.47 -13.01 -17.77
CA LEU A 213 -10.00 -14.06 -16.88
C LEU A 213 -10.45 -15.42 -17.36
N SER A 214 -9.50 -16.26 -17.69
CA SER A 214 -9.76 -17.58 -18.23
C SER A 214 -8.84 -18.60 -17.60
N LEU A 215 -9.31 -19.84 -17.63
CA LEU A 215 -8.66 -21.00 -17.07
C LEU A 215 -8.41 -22.04 -18.17
N ARG A 216 -7.24 -22.67 -18.13
CA ARG A 216 -6.95 -23.91 -18.83
C ARG A 216 -6.59 -24.98 -17.79
N ASP A 217 -7.28 -26.08 -17.83
CA ASP A 217 -7.02 -27.27 -17.03
C ASP A 217 -6.50 -28.37 -17.95
N ASP A 218 -5.25 -28.76 -17.78
CA ASP A 218 -4.61 -29.80 -18.63
C ASP A 218 -5.19 -31.20 -18.32
N GLY A 219 -5.95 -31.37 -17.24
CA GLY A 219 -6.72 -32.60 -16.94
C GLY A 219 -8.00 -32.77 -17.75
N THR A 220 -8.41 -31.74 -18.51
CA THR A 220 -9.57 -31.78 -19.39
C THR A 220 -9.15 -32.00 -20.85
N THR A 221 -10.06 -32.60 -21.63
CA THR A 221 -9.82 -32.88 -23.08
C THR A 221 -9.66 -31.62 -23.94
N THR A 222 -9.88 -30.44 -23.39
CA THR A 222 -9.83 -29.16 -24.11
C THR A 222 -8.56 -28.41 -23.76
N SER A 223 -7.64 -28.30 -24.71
CA SER A 223 -6.40 -27.50 -24.58
C SER A 223 -6.62 -25.99 -24.61
N ALA A 224 -7.86 -25.53 -24.72
CA ALA A 224 -8.21 -24.11 -24.86
C ALA A 224 -8.47 -23.45 -23.49
N PHE A 225 -8.20 -22.14 -23.40
CA PHE A 225 -8.60 -21.34 -22.26
C PHE A 225 -10.12 -21.14 -22.26
N THR A 226 -10.75 -21.49 -21.14
CA THR A 226 -12.19 -21.31 -20.94
C THR A 226 -12.41 -20.05 -20.10
N PRO A 227 -13.19 -19.06 -20.59
CA PRO A 227 -13.54 -17.89 -19.79
C PRO A 227 -14.27 -18.27 -18.52
N LEU A 228 -13.89 -17.66 -17.40
CA LEU A 228 -14.56 -17.88 -16.11
C LEU A 228 -15.74 -16.93 -15.96
N LYS A 229 -16.83 -17.41 -15.38
CA LYS A 229 -17.96 -16.57 -15.05
C LYS A 229 -17.68 -15.79 -13.77
N LEU A 230 -17.63 -14.47 -13.88
CA LEU A 230 -17.41 -13.57 -12.78
C LEU A 230 -18.67 -12.75 -12.51
N THR A 231 -19.00 -12.58 -11.22
CA THR A 231 -20.13 -11.75 -10.80
C THR A 231 -19.62 -10.79 -9.73
N ALA A 232 -19.53 -9.50 -10.08
CA ALA A 232 -19.15 -8.47 -9.12
C ALA A 232 -20.22 -8.35 -8.03
N GLU A 233 -19.79 -8.07 -6.80
CA GLU A 233 -20.73 -7.68 -5.75
C GLU A 233 -21.41 -6.35 -6.12
N PRO A 234 -22.72 -6.21 -5.80
CA PRO A 234 -23.43 -4.96 -6.02
C PRO A 234 -22.70 -3.77 -5.39
N SER A 235 -22.59 -2.68 -6.12
CA SER A 235 -21.93 -1.49 -5.61
C SER A 235 -22.93 -0.34 -5.45
N ARG A 236 -22.71 0.50 -4.43
CA ARG A 236 -23.54 1.68 -4.19
C ARG A 236 -23.47 2.67 -5.34
N THR A 237 -22.32 2.77 -6.01
CA THR A 237 -22.18 3.62 -7.21
C THR A 237 -23.03 3.13 -8.35
N ASP A 238 -23.13 1.81 -8.59
CA ASP A 238 -23.97 1.25 -9.68
C ASP A 238 -25.46 1.41 -9.35
N ASP A 239 -25.86 1.14 -8.11
CA ASP A 239 -27.22 1.34 -7.62
C ASP A 239 -27.65 2.81 -7.77
N LEU A 240 -26.74 3.74 -7.47
CA LEU A 240 -26.99 5.17 -7.61
C LEU A 240 -27.14 5.57 -9.08
N VAL A 241 -26.25 5.11 -9.97
CA VAL A 241 -26.35 5.35 -11.42
C VAL A 241 -27.66 4.82 -11.99
N GLN A 242 -28.05 3.60 -11.61
CA GLN A 242 -29.31 3.00 -12.03
C GLN A 242 -30.52 3.80 -11.54
N SER A 243 -30.50 4.27 -10.30
CA SER A 243 -31.57 5.08 -9.72
C SER A 243 -31.69 6.45 -10.39
N LEU A 244 -30.55 7.09 -10.69
CA LEU A 244 -30.55 8.36 -11.44
C LEU A 244 -31.14 8.20 -12.84
N ALA A 245 -30.82 7.10 -13.51
CA ALA A 245 -31.37 6.77 -14.84
C ALA A 245 -32.89 6.54 -14.79
N GLN A 246 -33.40 5.96 -13.70
CA GLN A 246 -34.83 5.69 -13.47
C GLN A 246 -35.60 6.86 -12.86
N GLY A 247 -34.92 7.95 -12.47
CA GLY A 247 -35.51 9.06 -11.73
C GLY A 247 -35.98 8.70 -10.32
N SER A 248 -35.47 7.61 -9.75
CA SER A 248 -35.82 7.11 -8.41
C SER A 248 -34.97 7.78 -7.32
N SER A 249 -35.58 8.11 -6.18
CA SER A 249 -34.89 8.71 -5.04
C SER A 249 -34.38 7.72 -3.99
N ARG A 250 -34.74 6.44 -4.09
CA ARG A 250 -34.46 5.42 -3.06
C ARG A 250 -32.96 5.24 -2.77
N SER A 251 -32.15 5.07 -3.80
CA SER A 251 -30.68 4.91 -3.63
C SER A 251 -29.99 6.23 -3.31
N LEU A 252 -30.62 7.35 -3.65
CA LEU A 252 -30.10 8.69 -3.35
C LEU A 252 -29.99 8.93 -1.84
N ASP A 253 -31.06 8.65 -1.08
CA ASP A 253 -31.08 8.85 0.35
C ASP A 253 -30.08 7.91 1.05
N ALA A 254 -30.01 6.65 0.62
CA ALA A 254 -29.02 5.70 1.13
C ALA A 254 -27.56 6.11 0.80
N ALA A 255 -27.32 6.69 -0.37
CA ALA A 255 -26.00 7.22 -0.72
C ALA A 255 -25.63 8.45 0.10
N LEU A 256 -26.58 9.38 0.30
CA LEU A 256 -26.36 10.57 1.16
C LEU A 256 -26.05 10.17 2.61
N GLU A 257 -26.78 9.21 3.16
CA GLU A 257 -26.53 8.69 4.52
C GLU A 257 -25.13 8.09 4.62
N THR A 258 -24.75 7.24 3.65
CA THR A 258 -23.39 6.66 3.61
C THR A 258 -22.32 7.72 3.53
N ILE A 259 -22.49 8.72 2.65
CA ILE A 259 -21.53 9.81 2.49
C ILE A 259 -21.40 10.61 3.79
N ALA A 260 -22.52 10.94 4.44
CA ALA A 260 -22.52 11.67 5.69
C ALA A 260 -21.79 10.90 6.81
N GLU A 261 -22.06 9.60 6.92
CA GLU A 261 -21.37 8.71 7.86
C GLU A 261 -19.87 8.64 7.58
N GLN A 262 -19.47 8.40 6.32
CA GLN A 262 -18.05 8.34 5.92
C GLN A 262 -17.33 9.67 6.21
N ARG A 263 -17.94 10.80 5.89
CA ARG A 263 -17.37 12.12 6.17
C ARG A 263 -17.21 12.37 7.66
N SER A 264 -18.19 11.96 8.49
CA SER A 264 -18.08 12.04 9.95
C SER A 264 -16.93 11.18 10.48
N GLN A 265 -16.77 9.94 10.01
CA GLN A 265 -15.67 9.06 10.37
C GLN A 265 -14.32 9.63 9.94
N MET A 266 -14.23 10.18 8.73
CA MET A 266 -13.00 10.80 8.22
C MET A 266 -12.62 12.04 9.02
N ALA A 267 -13.56 12.87 9.44
CA ALA A 267 -13.30 14.06 10.29
C ALA A 267 -12.64 13.65 11.61
N VAL A 268 -13.12 12.58 12.26
CA VAL A 268 -12.53 12.04 13.49
C VAL A 268 -11.12 11.49 13.22
N GLN A 269 -10.92 10.80 12.10
CA GLN A 269 -9.61 10.26 11.73
C GLN A 269 -8.62 11.37 11.38
N GLN A 270 -9.04 12.40 10.66
CA GLN A 270 -8.21 13.58 10.35
C GLN A 270 -7.77 14.29 11.63
N GLU A 271 -8.68 14.49 12.58
CA GLU A 271 -8.34 15.12 13.85
C GLU A 271 -7.33 14.28 14.65
N LYS A 272 -7.54 12.97 14.75
CA LYS A 272 -6.56 12.06 15.38
C LYS A 272 -5.20 12.09 14.68
N ALA A 273 -5.19 12.10 13.35
CA ALA A 273 -3.94 12.19 12.59
C ALA A 273 -3.21 13.50 12.85
N ARG A 274 -3.93 14.65 12.88
CA ARG A 274 -3.36 15.97 13.21
C ARG A 274 -2.78 15.98 14.63
N GLN A 275 -3.53 15.49 15.61
CA GLN A 275 -3.06 15.41 17.00
C GLN A 275 -1.79 14.55 17.13
N LEU A 276 -1.69 13.44 16.40
CA LEU A 276 -0.49 12.62 16.36
C LEU A 276 0.70 13.34 15.69
N ILE A 277 0.47 14.06 14.59
CA ILE A 277 1.49 14.86 13.92
C ILE A 277 1.97 15.98 14.85
N ASP A 278 1.04 16.71 15.48
CA ASP A 278 1.34 17.79 16.43
C ASP A 278 2.07 17.24 17.66
N GLY A 279 1.67 16.07 18.17
CA GLY A 279 2.34 15.40 19.29
C GLY A 279 3.78 14.98 18.93
N MET A 280 4.02 14.57 17.68
CA MET A 280 5.38 14.25 17.21
C MET A 280 6.23 15.51 16.93
N ALA A 281 5.58 16.62 16.55
CA ALA A 281 6.26 17.90 16.33
C ALA A 281 6.57 18.64 17.63
N ARG A 282 5.76 18.42 18.67
CA ARG A 282 5.97 18.99 20.01
C ARG A 282 6.94 18.12 20.81
N PHE A 283 8.22 18.17 20.51
CA PHE A 283 9.16 18.09 21.61
C PHE A 283 9.03 19.41 22.39
N PRO A 284 8.82 19.35 23.73
CA PRO A 284 8.75 20.58 24.51
C PRO A 284 10.06 21.34 24.31
N GLU A 285 9.96 22.44 23.57
CA GLU A 285 11.09 23.33 23.33
C GLU A 285 11.55 23.88 24.70
N GLY A 286 12.75 23.60 25.08
CA GLY A 286 13.39 24.13 26.28
C GLY A 286 13.59 23.13 27.41
N GLU A 287 12.55 22.56 28.01
CA GLU A 287 12.73 21.64 29.15
C GLU A 287 13.38 20.30 28.73
N SER A 288 13.04 19.79 27.58
CA SER A 288 13.63 18.56 27.06
C SER A 288 15.07 18.74 26.59
N ALA A 289 15.46 19.92 26.10
CA ALA A 289 16.84 20.20 25.70
C ALA A 289 17.76 20.27 26.90
N VAL A 290 17.34 20.91 27.99
CA VAL A 290 18.09 20.97 29.25
C VAL A 290 18.17 19.59 29.90
N LEU A 291 17.05 18.84 29.91
CA LEU A 291 17.04 17.47 30.46
C LEU A 291 17.88 16.51 29.61
N ALA A 292 17.81 16.60 28.30
CA ALA A 292 18.61 15.81 27.37
C ALA A 292 20.11 16.16 27.49
N SER A 293 20.44 17.44 27.64
CA SER A 293 21.82 17.90 27.87
C SER A 293 22.39 17.39 29.23
N LYS A 294 21.55 17.43 30.26
CA LYS A 294 21.93 16.93 31.59
C LYS A 294 22.08 15.41 31.60
N THR A 295 21.18 14.69 30.95
CA THR A 295 21.25 13.23 30.82
C THR A 295 22.44 12.82 29.96
N LEU A 296 22.70 13.53 28.86
CA LEU A 296 23.84 13.28 27.98
C LEU A 296 25.16 13.58 28.73
N GLY A 297 25.22 14.68 29.50
CA GLY A 297 26.37 15.01 30.32
C GLY A 297 26.65 13.93 31.36
N GLY A 298 25.63 13.46 32.07
CA GLY A 298 25.74 12.36 33.04
C GLY A 298 26.20 11.04 32.41
N VAL A 299 25.63 10.72 31.25
CA VAL A 299 25.98 9.48 30.51
C VAL A 299 27.38 9.57 29.89
N LEU A 300 27.82 10.74 29.45
CA LEU A 300 29.22 10.96 29.00
C LEU A 300 30.26 10.89 30.13
N ASP A 301 29.92 11.39 31.30
CA ASP A 301 30.77 11.24 32.48
C ASP A 301 30.92 9.78 32.91
N GLU A 302 29.84 9.03 32.89
CA GLU A 302 29.83 7.59 33.17
C GLU A 302 30.51 6.77 32.05
N ALA A 303 30.44 7.24 30.81
CA ALA A 303 31.09 6.64 29.64
C ALA A 303 32.64 6.68 29.69
N ASN A 304 33.23 7.64 30.41
CA ASN A 304 34.66 7.65 30.65
C ASN A 304 35.13 6.43 31.47
N HIS A 305 34.21 5.75 32.13
CA HIS A 305 34.49 4.60 32.97
C HIS A 305 33.97 3.28 32.40
N ASN A 306 33.09 3.33 31.39
CA ASN A 306 32.47 2.11 30.84
C ASN A 306 32.07 2.29 29.38
N TYR A 307 32.71 1.53 28.46
CA TYR A 307 32.45 1.57 27.03
C TYR A 307 30.99 1.22 26.62
N GLN A 308 30.31 0.43 27.45
CA GLN A 308 28.88 0.11 27.22
C GLN A 308 27.98 1.34 27.34
N VAL A 309 28.28 2.22 28.29
CA VAL A 309 27.54 3.45 28.56
C VAL A 309 27.79 4.46 27.44
N LEU A 310 29.03 4.53 26.91
CA LEU A 310 29.35 5.34 25.74
C LEU A 310 28.51 4.91 24.50
N ALA A 311 28.37 3.62 24.26
CA ALA A 311 27.55 3.11 23.15
C ALA A 311 26.09 3.47 23.32
N GLN A 312 25.55 3.46 24.52
CA GLN A 312 24.18 3.90 24.81
C GLN A 312 24.02 5.41 24.64
N ALA A 313 25.01 6.23 25.02
CA ALA A 313 24.97 7.67 24.84
C ALA A 313 24.97 8.06 23.35
N VAL A 314 25.85 7.45 22.57
CA VAL A 314 25.89 7.66 21.10
C VAL A 314 24.59 7.25 20.43
N ASN A 315 23.99 6.14 20.84
CA ASN A 315 22.67 5.70 20.36
C ASN A 315 21.55 6.62 20.84
N GLY A 316 21.67 7.26 22.00
CA GLY A 316 20.75 8.26 22.51
C GLY A 316 20.81 9.58 21.72
N GLN A 317 22.03 10.03 21.33
CA GLN A 317 22.20 11.22 20.48
C GLN A 317 21.53 11.09 19.11
N ALA A 318 21.51 9.89 18.54
CA ALA A 318 20.82 9.64 17.27
C ALA A 318 19.30 9.89 17.35
N ARG A 319 18.74 10.07 18.53
CA ARG A 319 17.33 10.40 18.75
C ARG A 319 17.06 11.91 18.89
N LEU A 320 18.10 12.73 19.00
CA LEU A 320 17.93 14.18 19.09
C LEU A 320 17.64 14.76 17.71
N SER A 321 16.58 15.57 17.61
CA SER A 321 16.26 16.27 16.37
C SER A 321 17.37 17.28 16.05
N SER A 322 17.59 17.58 14.78
CA SER A 322 18.57 18.59 14.34
C SER A 322 18.32 19.99 14.95
N GLN A 323 17.07 20.29 15.32
CA GLN A 323 16.70 21.51 16.04
C GLN A 323 17.19 21.49 17.49
N THR A 324 17.07 20.36 18.18
CA THR A 324 17.56 20.19 19.57
C THR A 324 19.08 20.32 19.62
N VAL A 325 19.79 19.73 18.63
CA VAL A 325 21.25 19.87 18.53
C VAL A 325 21.67 21.33 18.30
N ARG A 326 20.95 22.07 17.42
CA ARG A 326 21.22 23.48 17.19
C ARG A 326 20.94 24.37 18.41
N SER A 327 19.95 24.03 19.24
CA SER A 327 19.68 24.79 20.48
C SER A 327 20.70 24.52 21.59
N LEU A 328 21.39 23.37 21.56
CA LEU A 328 22.41 23.01 22.49
C LEU A 328 23.81 23.58 22.14
N LEU A 329 24.03 23.96 20.89
CA LEU A 329 25.28 24.52 20.39
C LEU A 329 25.28 26.07 20.34
N ARG A 330 24.22 26.72 20.78
CA ARG A 330 24.12 28.17 20.98
C ARG A 330 24.30 28.51 22.46
#